data_333eca918bd2d27b1fc11a912864fcc4
#
_entry.id   333eca918bd2d27b1fc11a912864fcc4
#
_cell.length_a   1.000
_cell.length_b   1.000
_cell.length_c   1.000
_cell.angle_alpha   90.00
_cell.angle_beta   90.00
_cell.angle_gamma   90.00
#
_symmetry.space_group_name_H-M   'P 1'
#
loop_
_entity.id
_entity.type
_entity.pdbx_description
1 polymer ?
#
loop_
_entity_poly.entity_id
_entity_poly.type
_entity_poly.pdbx_seq_one_letter_code
_entity_poly.pdbx_strand_id
1 'polypeptide(L)'
;MDDNSLKEYKTKLGNLSVNDKKMRDLYLRKLALGEIQGPPTGYASIDKPWLKHYSEDQILKDFEPMSVYQLMYNRNIEHDNEVAIEYFGNKITYGNLLKKIDLTAKSLLELGVKKGDVVLISMPNTPEAEYLFYAVNKIGAVANCIDPRSGIESFNDEINNFNIKFYFGVDVIYDKIKNISSDIKIINISVFDSMPIVIKQIAKLKNKEPIIDSRTIKWNDFLKLGKKSTINSIKAEYEANKLSAIVHTGGTTGTPKGVMLTNEEMNGLIYQMMYGYSEFKRGQKFLNFMPTFIALGLNNSTHLSACFGLHSVMIPSFEPEDMPELLLKYKPNIFLCGPMHLPIIMRNEKVKKADLSFLEIICSGGEKLPLNIQESFQQFLKEHNAPANMWIGYGATETSAGIACMKNNCFKFESVGVPYLKNNISLYDTELEEEIRGYNKSGEIRINAPTIMNGYSGKNANETDDVISIDEFNNKWYHTGDIGHLSEDGLIYIDGRIKQIIMRKAFKIYPQIIEKIILKHPAVKSCAVVGVSDEEEFRIPVANIVLKPNFLGNKEIEKSVIDYVDNIINDELPEYCSMAGYNFLEKLPLTPIGKVDFKSLEKIGIINGKKRKLVKSKFSIN
;
A
#
# COMPACT_ATOMS: atom_id res chain seq x y z
N MET A 1 -24.48 25.12 13.70
CA MET A 1 -24.02 26.19 12.80
C MET A 1 -24.94 26.13 11.59
N ASP A 2 -25.55 27.23 11.18
CA ASP A 2 -26.33 27.27 9.93
C ASP A 2 -25.40 27.30 8.71
N ASP A 3 -25.95 27.08 7.51
CA ASP A 3 -25.13 26.92 6.30
C ASP A 3 -24.35 28.18 5.91
N ASN A 4 -24.90 29.38 6.17
CA ASN A 4 -24.20 30.62 5.92
C ASN A 4 -23.01 30.83 6.86
N SER A 5 -23.21 30.58 8.14
CA SER A 5 -22.15 30.61 9.16
C SER A 5 -21.06 29.58 8.88
N LEU A 6 -21.45 28.40 8.39
CA LEU A 6 -20.50 27.36 8.01
C LEU A 6 -19.67 27.77 6.79
N LYS A 7 -20.29 28.36 5.78
CA LYS A 7 -19.61 28.85 4.56
C LYS A 7 -18.60 29.96 4.91
N GLU A 8 -19.00 30.93 5.73
CA GLU A 8 -18.11 31.99 6.21
C GLU A 8 -16.94 31.42 7.01
N TYR A 9 -17.21 30.41 7.86
CA TYR A 9 -16.19 29.75 8.64
C TYR A 9 -15.19 28.96 7.77
N LYS A 10 -15.68 28.21 6.77
CA LYS A 10 -14.83 27.52 5.78
C LYS A 10 -13.96 28.49 5.01
N THR A 11 -14.51 29.63 4.59
CA THR A 11 -13.76 30.70 3.89
C THR A 11 -12.62 31.25 4.77
N LYS A 12 -12.90 31.52 6.05
CA LYS A 12 -11.85 31.93 7.00
C LYS A 12 -10.76 30.87 7.15
N LEU A 13 -11.12 29.59 7.25
CA LEU A 13 -10.15 28.50 7.34
C LEU A 13 -9.27 28.36 6.10
N GLY A 14 -9.85 28.53 4.90
CA GLY A 14 -9.13 28.44 3.63
C GLY A 14 -8.03 29.50 3.49
N ASN A 15 -8.25 30.67 4.06
CA ASN A 15 -7.33 31.82 3.99
C ASN A 15 -6.27 31.86 5.11
N LEU A 16 -6.22 30.85 5.99
CA LEU A 16 -5.24 30.84 7.07
C LEU A 16 -3.81 30.65 6.55
N SER A 17 -2.88 31.42 7.12
CA SER A 17 -1.44 31.17 6.94
C SER A 17 -1.03 29.80 7.47
N VAL A 18 0.18 29.32 7.12
CA VAL A 18 0.70 28.05 7.62
C VAL A 18 0.75 28.04 9.16
N ASN A 19 1.16 29.14 9.77
CA ASN A 19 1.23 29.24 11.24
C ASN A 19 -0.17 29.27 11.86
N ASP A 20 -1.12 29.97 11.27
CA ASP A 20 -2.51 30.00 11.75
C ASP A 20 -3.16 28.62 11.64
N LYS A 21 -2.86 27.85 10.57
CA LYS A 21 -3.31 26.46 10.44
C LYS A 21 -2.77 25.58 11.57
N LYS A 22 -1.50 25.73 11.94
CA LYS A 22 -0.91 25.01 13.09
C LYS A 22 -1.59 25.38 14.41
N MET A 23 -1.79 26.69 14.66
CA MET A 23 -2.49 27.16 15.86
C MET A 23 -3.93 26.66 15.89
N ARG A 24 -4.60 26.60 14.74
CA ARG A 24 -5.93 26.01 14.60
C ARG A 24 -5.93 24.52 14.95
N ASP A 25 -4.97 23.76 14.45
CA ASP A 25 -4.88 22.32 14.74
C ASP A 25 -4.63 22.07 16.25
N LEU A 26 -3.84 22.91 16.94
CA LEU A 26 -3.68 22.87 18.39
C LEU A 26 -4.99 23.18 19.14
N TYR A 27 -5.75 24.17 18.68
CA TYR A 27 -7.06 24.49 19.24
C TYR A 27 -8.03 23.32 19.06
N LEU A 28 -8.09 22.71 17.86
CA LEU A 28 -8.93 21.54 17.58
C LEU A 28 -8.54 20.33 18.43
N ARG A 29 -7.22 20.13 18.67
CA ARG A 29 -6.75 19.10 19.59
C ARG A 29 -7.30 19.30 20.99
N LYS A 30 -7.26 20.52 21.54
CA LYS A 30 -7.81 20.84 22.86
C LYS A 30 -9.31 20.61 22.94
N LEU A 31 -10.06 20.95 21.89
CA LEU A 31 -11.49 20.63 21.77
C LEU A 31 -11.72 19.11 21.79
N ALA A 32 -10.96 18.34 21.02
CA ALA A 32 -11.09 16.89 20.96
C ALA A 32 -10.71 16.19 22.29
N LEU A 33 -9.85 16.80 23.10
CA LEU A 33 -9.51 16.34 24.45
C LEU A 33 -10.52 16.77 25.52
N GLY A 34 -11.46 17.66 25.19
CA GLY A 34 -12.41 18.22 26.15
C GLY A 34 -11.79 19.26 27.09
N GLU A 35 -10.58 19.76 26.81
CA GLU A 35 -9.89 20.78 27.62
C GLU A 35 -10.53 22.17 27.47
N ILE A 36 -11.20 22.42 26.38
CA ILE A 36 -11.97 23.65 26.10
C ILE A 36 -13.35 23.30 25.55
N GLN A 37 -14.32 24.16 25.81
CA GLN A 37 -15.68 24.01 25.28
C GLN A 37 -15.81 24.69 23.91
N GLY A 38 -16.51 24.05 23.01
CA GLY A 38 -16.88 24.59 21.72
C GLY A 38 -17.74 23.58 20.97
N PRO A 39 -18.74 24.00 20.20
CA PRO A 39 -19.54 23.02 19.45
C PRO A 39 -18.71 22.43 18.33
N PRO A 40 -18.64 21.08 18.21
CA PRO A 40 -18.15 20.47 17.01
C PRO A 40 -19.09 20.85 15.85
N THR A 41 -18.51 21.06 14.68
CA THR A 41 -19.32 21.36 13.48
C THR A 41 -20.06 20.12 12.98
N GLY A 42 -19.52 18.96 13.33
CA GLY A 42 -19.94 17.65 12.86
C GLY A 42 -19.29 17.28 11.52
N TYR A 43 -18.46 18.14 10.92
CA TYR A 43 -17.67 17.84 9.73
C TYR A 43 -16.27 17.40 10.12
N ALA A 44 -15.93 16.16 9.81
CA ALA A 44 -14.66 15.57 10.22
C ALA A 44 -13.45 16.36 9.69
N SER A 45 -13.53 16.88 8.48
CA SER A 45 -12.48 17.70 7.85
C SER A 45 -12.20 19.01 8.58
N ILE A 46 -13.19 19.53 9.30
CA ILE A 46 -13.12 20.77 10.07
C ILE A 46 -12.72 20.50 11.51
N ASP A 47 -13.37 19.53 12.16
CA ASP A 47 -13.23 19.24 13.59
C ASP A 47 -11.94 18.47 13.90
N LYS A 48 -11.46 17.66 12.97
CA LYS A 48 -10.23 16.85 13.05
C LYS A 48 -10.08 16.08 14.39
N PRO A 49 -11.07 15.24 14.77
CA PRO A 49 -11.09 14.61 16.11
C PRO A 49 -9.89 13.69 16.37
N TRP A 50 -9.21 13.22 15.33
CA TRP A 50 -7.99 12.40 15.44
C TRP A 50 -6.79 13.15 16.01
N LEU A 51 -6.79 14.50 16.05
CA LEU A 51 -5.66 15.28 16.55
C LEU A 51 -5.38 15.03 18.04
N LYS A 52 -6.37 14.55 18.80
CA LYS A 52 -6.17 14.17 20.21
C LYS A 52 -5.15 13.04 20.40
N HIS A 53 -4.91 12.23 19.37
CA HIS A 53 -3.96 11.12 19.41
C HIS A 53 -2.51 11.55 19.10
N TYR A 54 -2.29 12.84 18.84
CA TYR A 54 -0.99 13.44 18.59
C TYR A 54 -0.64 14.46 19.68
N SER A 55 0.65 14.58 20.01
CA SER A 55 1.13 15.63 20.91
C SER A 55 1.18 17.00 20.20
N GLU A 56 1.26 18.06 20.97
CA GLU A 56 1.42 19.41 20.42
C GLU A 56 2.71 19.54 19.60
N ASP A 57 3.83 18.99 20.10
CA ASP A 57 5.11 18.97 19.40
C ASP A 57 5.03 18.26 18.05
N GLN A 58 4.28 17.14 17.96
CA GLN A 58 4.07 16.42 16.71
C GLN A 58 3.29 17.26 15.69
N ILE A 59 2.22 17.93 16.13
CA ILE A 59 1.37 18.78 15.28
C ILE A 59 2.16 19.97 14.73
N LEU A 60 3.07 20.54 15.53
CA LEU A 60 3.86 21.73 15.17
C LEU A 60 5.04 21.42 14.23
N LYS A 61 5.43 20.17 14.05
CA LYS A 61 6.54 19.80 13.14
C LYS A 61 6.26 20.23 11.70
N ASP A 62 7.28 20.76 11.05
CA ASP A 62 7.28 21.04 9.63
C ASP A 62 7.98 19.94 8.85
N PHE A 63 7.56 19.76 7.61
CA PHE A 63 8.26 18.90 6.66
C PHE A 63 9.30 19.73 5.92
N GLU A 64 10.55 19.35 6.04
CA GLU A 64 11.65 20.08 5.42
C GLU A 64 11.73 19.76 3.91
N PRO A 65 11.72 20.77 3.03
CA PRO A 65 11.81 20.54 1.59
C PRO A 65 13.22 20.05 1.22
N MET A 66 13.30 18.82 0.68
CA MET A 66 14.53 18.23 0.18
C MET A 66 14.24 17.09 -0.79
N SER A 67 15.25 16.68 -1.58
CA SER A 67 15.09 15.52 -2.44
C SER A 67 15.04 14.22 -1.62
N VAL A 68 14.46 13.17 -2.20
CA VAL A 68 14.41 11.82 -1.61
C VAL A 68 15.82 11.34 -1.22
N TYR A 69 16.81 11.57 -2.10
CA TYR A 69 18.20 11.25 -1.78
C TYR A 69 18.74 12.08 -0.61
N GLN A 70 18.47 13.39 -0.58
CA GLN A 70 18.98 14.25 0.50
C GLN A 70 18.45 13.85 1.87
N LEU A 71 17.16 13.52 1.98
CA LEU A 71 16.59 13.05 3.25
C LEU A 71 17.31 11.79 3.74
N MET A 72 17.44 10.78 2.89
CA MET A 72 18.16 9.54 3.23
C MET A 72 19.63 9.82 3.59
N TYR A 73 20.32 10.65 2.81
CA TYR A 73 21.72 11.00 3.02
C TYR A 73 21.92 11.70 4.37
N ASN A 74 21.16 12.76 4.65
CA ASN A 74 21.28 13.54 5.89
C ASN A 74 21.03 12.68 7.14
N ARG A 75 20.18 11.68 7.03
CA ARG A 75 19.85 10.77 8.14
C ARG A 75 20.98 9.76 8.42
N ASN A 76 21.91 9.52 7.49
CA ASN A 76 22.84 8.40 7.60
C ASN A 76 24.32 8.77 7.45
N ILE A 77 24.66 10.01 7.06
CA ILE A 77 26.06 10.40 6.79
C ILE A 77 26.98 10.26 8.02
N GLU A 78 26.44 10.35 9.22
CA GLU A 78 27.19 10.19 10.48
C GLU A 78 27.13 8.75 11.03
N HIS A 79 26.54 7.81 10.28
CA HIS A 79 26.26 6.43 10.73
C HIS A 79 26.92 5.37 9.84
N ASP A 80 28.11 5.64 9.34
CA ASP A 80 28.83 4.85 8.33
C ASP A 80 28.95 3.35 8.65
N ASN A 81 29.11 2.99 9.90
CA ASN A 81 29.38 1.64 10.35
C ASN A 81 28.12 0.82 10.67
N GLU A 82 26.95 1.46 10.74
CA GLU A 82 25.69 0.76 11.00
C GLU A 82 25.24 -0.02 9.77
N VAL A 83 24.61 -1.18 9.99
CA VAL A 83 24.12 -2.03 8.90
C VAL A 83 22.86 -1.41 8.30
N ALA A 84 22.92 -1.09 7.03
CA ALA A 84 21.78 -0.61 6.24
C ALA A 84 20.98 -1.80 5.65
N ILE A 85 21.70 -2.73 4.99
CA ILE A 85 21.09 -3.83 4.24
C ILE A 85 21.73 -5.16 4.66
N GLU A 86 20.91 -6.19 4.85
CA GLU A 86 21.32 -7.59 4.89
C GLU A 86 20.70 -8.33 3.72
N TYR A 87 21.53 -8.93 2.86
CA TYR A 87 21.11 -9.64 1.67
C TYR A 87 21.79 -11.01 1.60
N PHE A 88 21.03 -12.08 1.84
CA PHE A 88 21.56 -13.45 1.95
C PHE A 88 22.75 -13.61 2.92
N GLY A 89 22.74 -12.82 4.01
CA GLY A 89 23.80 -12.79 5.02
C GLY A 89 24.96 -11.83 4.70
N ASN A 90 25.03 -11.25 3.50
CA ASN A 90 25.93 -10.15 3.22
C ASN A 90 25.40 -8.85 3.86
N LYS A 91 26.18 -8.23 4.73
CA LYS A 91 25.82 -6.99 5.43
C LYS A 91 26.52 -5.80 4.78
N ILE A 92 25.72 -4.85 4.34
CA ILE A 92 26.14 -3.60 3.71
C ILE A 92 25.88 -2.48 4.71
N THR A 93 26.93 -1.73 5.10
CA THR A 93 26.77 -0.61 6.02
C THR A 93 26.25 0.63 5.29
N TYR A 94 25.74 1.62 6.05
CA TYR A 94 25.30 2.90 5.47
C TYR A 94 26.41 3.60 4.71
N GLY A 95 27.65 3.60 5.23
CA GLY A 95 28.79 4.16 4.51
C GLY A 95 29.06 3.45 3.17
N ASN A 96 28.91 2.12 3.12
CA ASN A 96 29.04 1.37 1.87
C ASN A 96 27.85 1.60 0.92
N LEU A 97 26.63 1.71 1.45
CA LEU A 97 25.42 2.07 0.69
C LEU A 97 25.63 3.43 -0.01
N LEU A 98 26.04 4.47 0.72
CA LEU A 98 26.28 5.80 0.17
C LEU A 98 27.37 5.80 -0.91
N LYS A 99 28.48 5.05 -0.72
CA LYS A 99 29.53 4.87 -1.73
C LYS A 99 29.01 4.17 -2.99
N LYS A 100 28.16 3.17 -2.85
CA LYS A 100 27.55 2.45 -3.98
C LYS A 100 26.58 3.34 -4.75
N ILE A 101 25.78 4.14 -4.05
CA ILE A 101 24.89 5.14 -4.66
C ILE A 101 25.70 6.17 -5.45
N ASP A 102 26.79 6.70 -4.88
CA ASP A 102 27.64 7.67 -5.56
C ASP A 102 28.27 7.09 -6.83
N LEU A 103 28.81 5.87 -6.75
CA LEU A 103 29.37 5.16 -7.89
C LEU A 103 28.32 4.91 -8.98
N THR A 104 27.12 4.51 -8.60
CA THR A 104 26.00 4.27 -9.53
C THR A 104 25.57 5.58 -10.19
N ALA A 105 25.50 6.69 -9.44
CA ALA A 105 25.17 8.02 -9.96
C ALA A 105 26.21 8.50 -10.99
N LYS A 106 27.51 8.33 -10.71
CA LYS A 106 28.59 8.61 -11.68
C LYS A 106 28.45 7.76 -12.94
N SER A 107 28.13 6.47 -12.76
CA SER A 107 27.92 5.56 -13.90
C SER A 107 26.73 5.97 -14.76
N LEU A 108 25.63 6.45 -14.16
CA LEU A 108 24.46 6.98 -14.89
C LEU A 108 24.83 8.20 -15.74
N LEU A 109 25.57 9.15 -15.17
CA LEU A 109 26.04 10.33 -15.90
C LEU A 109 26.97 9.96 -17.07
N GLU A 110 27.92 9.05 -16.87
CA GLU A 110 28.81 8.56 -17.93
C GLU A 110 28.06 7.74 -19.00
N LEU A 111 26.99 7.07 -18.63
CA LEU A 111 26.09 6.39 -19.57
C LEU A 111 25.30 7.38 -20.44
N GLY A 112 25.18 8.64 -19.99
CA GLY A 112 24.50 9.73 -20.67
C GLY A 112 23.11 10.07 -20.11
N VAL A 113 22.73 9.54 -18.93
CA VAL A 113 21.50 9.92 -18.23
C VAL A 113 21.64 11.37 -17.73
N LYS A 114 20.61 12.17 -17.96
CA LYS A 114 20.56 13.59 -17.60
C LYS A 114 19.49 13.87 -16.56
N LYS A 115 19.59 15.03 -15.91
CA LYS A 115 18.54 15.58 -15.05
C LYS A 115 17.21 15.65 -15.82
N GLY A 116 16.15 15.11 -15.24
CA GLY A 116 14.81 15.06 -15.82
C GLY A 116 14.54 13.84 -16.71
N ASP A 117 15.56 13.07 -17.10
CA ASP A 117 15.33 11.80 -17.82
C ASP A 117 14.56 10.82 -16.94
N VAL A 118 13.68 10.03 -17.57
CA VAL A 118 13.00 8.90 -16.92
C VAL A 118 13.79 7.64 -17.19
N VAL A 119 14.16 6.92 -16.12
CA VAL A 119 14.89 5.66 -16.16
C VAL A 119 13.94 4.52 -15.80
N LEU A 120 13.77 3.54 -16.69
CA LEU A 120 12.91 2.38 -16.45
C LEU A 120 13.65 1.34 -15.61
N ILE A 121 13.08 0.99 -14.47
CA ILE A 121 13.65 0.07 -13.49
C ILE A 121 12.70 -1.11 -13.30
N SER A 122 13.18 -2.32 -13.59
CA SER A 122 12.40 -3.54 -13.44
C SER A 122 13.18 -4.56 -12.60
N MET A 123 13.14 -4.34 -11.28
CA MET A 123 13.95 -5.07 -10.31
C MET A 123 13.11 -5.61 -9.17
N PRO A 124 13.43 -6.81 -8.66
CA PRO A 124 12.94 -7.25 -7.36
C PRO A 124 13.65 -6.49 -6.24
N ASN A 125 13.31 -6.80 -5.00
CA ASN A 125 13.89 -6.17 -3.82
C ASN A 125 15.34 -6.62 -3.61
N THR A 126 16.29 -5.87 -4.17
CA THR A 126 17.74 -6.13 -4.13
C THR A 126 18.51 -4.87 -3.76
N PRO A 127 19.74 -4.99 -3.25
CA PRO A 127 20.61 -3.83 -2.99
C PRO A 127 20.82 -2.96 -4.23
N GLU A 128 20.94 -3.56 -5.42
CA GLU A 128 21.15 -2.85 -6.69
C GLU A 128 19.94 -1.98 -7.04
N ALA A 129 18.71 -2.45 -6.75
CA ALA A 129 17.49 -1.66 -6.94
C ALA A 129 17.51 -0.40 -6.05
N GLU A 130 17.93 -0.52 -4.80
CA GLU A 130 18.05 0.62 -3.88
C GLU A 130 19.18 1.58 -4.29
N TYR A 131 20.37 1.06 -4.67
CA TYR A 131 21.44 1.91 -5.20
C TYR A 131 20.97 2.72 -6.40
N LEU A 132 20.28 2.07 -7.32
CA LEU A 132 19.80 2.68 -8.56
C LEU A 132 18.73 3.73 -8.28
N PHE A 133 17.75 3.43 -7.43
CA PHE A 133 16.69 4.37 -7.06
C PHE A 133 17.27 5.68 -6.51
N TYR A 134 18.18 5.59 -5.53
CA TYR A 134 18.79 6.79 -4.95
C TYR A 134 19.79 7.47 -5.88
N ALA A 135 20.49 6.73 -6.73
CA ALA A 135 21.41 7.31 -7.71
C ALA A 135 20.67 8.12 -8.78
N VAL A 136 19.54 7.60 -9.28
CA VAL A 136 18.65 8.30 -10.22
C VAL A 136 18.13 9.59 -9.60
N ASN A 137 17.63 9.52 -8.35
CA ASN A 137 17.16 10.71 -7.63
C ASN A 137 18.31 11.71 -7.35
N LYS A 138 19.51 11.22 -7.00
CA LYS A 138 20.69 12.05 -6.73
C LYS A 138 21.09 12.93 -7.93
N ILE A 139 20.98 12.41 -9.15
CA ILE A 139 21.29 13.18 -10.37
C ILE A 139 20.09 14.00 -10.88
N GLY A 140 18.96 13.95 -10.18
CA GLY A 140 17.74 14.66 -10.54
C GLY A 140 16.97 14.04 -11.72
N ALA A 141 17.18 12.76 -12.00
CA ALA A 141 16.37 11.96 -12.92
C ALA A 141 15.18 11.31 -12.18
N VAL A 142 14.30 10.64 -12.89
CA VAL A 142 13.06 10.05 -12.38
C VAL A 142 13.13 8.52 -12.49
N ALA A 143 12.87 7.81 -11.38
CA ALA A 143 12.83 6.36 -11.35
C ALA A 143 11.42 5.86 -11.72
N ASN A 144 11.25 5.20 -12.88
CA ASN A 144 10.01 4.53 -13.25
C ASN A 144 10.13 3.04 -12.91
N CYS A 145 9.44 2.62 -11.86
CA CYS A 145 9.55 1.26 -11.32
C CYS A 145 8.38 0.39 -11.79
N ILE A 146 8.68 -0.60 -12.65
CA ILE A 146 7.70 -1.51 -13.24
C ILE A 146 7.91 -2.95 -12.77
N ASP A 147 6.80 -3.70 -12.60
CA ASP A 147 6.84 -5.13 -12.23
C ASP A 147 7.59 -5.96 -13.29
N PRO A 148 8.66 -6.68 -12.91
CA PRO A 148 9.39 -7.57 -13.82
C PRO A 148 8.50 -8.62 -14.51
N ARG A 149 7.36 -8.97 -13.93
CA ARG A 149 6.42 -9.95 -14.45
C ARG A 149 5.46 -9.37 -15.50
N SER A 150 5.37 -8.05 -15.63
CA SER A 150 4.49 -7.36 -16.61
C SER A 150 4.73 -7.84 -18.02
N GLY A 151 3.69 -7.77 -18.87
CA GLY A 151 3.78 -8.08 -20.30
C GLY A 151 4.70 -7.09 -21.04
N ILE A 152 5.24 -7.50 -22.19
CA ILE A 152 6.14 -6.67 -23.02
C ILE A 152 5.47 -5.36 -23.46
N GLU A 153 4.16 -5.39 -23.69
CA GLU A 153 3.37 -4.21 -24.07
C GLU A 153 3.42 -3.12 -22.99
N SER A 154 3.34 -3.51 -21.71
CA SER A 154 3.44 -2.56 -20.59
C SER A 154 4.80 -1.87 -20.56
N PHE A 155 5.90 -2.58 -20.86
CA PHE A 155 7.23 -1.98 -20.96
C PHE A 155 7.30 -1.00 -22.14
N ASN A 156 6.77 -1.37 -23.30
CA ASN A 156 6.77 -0.51 -24.48
C ASN A 156 5.88 0.72 -24.29
N ASP A 157 4.75 0.58 -23.61
CA ASP A 157 3.88 1.70 -23.24
C ASP A 157 4.66 2.74 -22.41
N GLU A 158 5.36 2.31 -21.33
CA GLU A 158 6.15 3.21 -20.50
C GLU A 158 7.32 3.84 -21.26
N ILE A 159 8.01 3.06 -22.09
CA ILE A 159 9.10 3.55 -22.94
C ILE A 159 8.60 4.67 -23.86
N ASN A 160 7.47 4.49 -24.50
CA ASN A 160 6.89 5.46 -25.43
C ASN A 160 6.33 6.69 -24.68
N ASN A 161 5.64 6.49 -23.54
CA ASN A 161 5.04 7.56 -22.75
C ASN A 161 6.10 8.59 -22.29
N PHE A 162 7.30 8.14 -21.96
CA PHE A 162 8.36 8.97 -21.39
C PHE A 162 9.59 9.10 -22.27
N ASN A 163 9.58 8.59 -23.51
CA ASN A 163 10.74 8.56 -24.41
C ASN A 163 11.99 8.00 -23.70
N ILE A 164 11.83 6.86 -23.02
CA ILE A 164 12.86 6.25 -22.20
C ILE A 164 13.99 5.70 -23.06
N LYS A 165 15.23 5.98 -22.69
CA LYS A 165 16.44 5.53 -23.39
C LYS A 165 17.25 4.49 -22.61
N PHE A 166 16.97 4.34 -21.33
CA PHE A 166 17.73 3.51 -20.41
C PHE A 166 16.80 2.60 -19.61
N TYR A 167 17.07 1.30 -19.70
CA TYR A 167 16.38 0.27 -18.96
C TYR A 167 17.36 -0.48 -18.06
N PHE A 168 16.99 -0.65 -16.81
CA PHE A 168 17.70 -1.43 -15.80
C PHE A 168 16.81 -2.57 -15.34
N GLY A 169 17.24 -3.80 -15.53
CA GLY A 169 16.39 -4.94 -15.21
C GLY A 169 17.16 -6.19 -14.79
N VAL A 170 16.41 -7.07 -14.13
CA VAL A 170 16.95 -8.32 -13.62
C VAL A 170 17.17 -9.33 -14.74
N ASP A 171 18.28 -10.07 -14.64
CA ASP A 171 18.75 -11.02 -15.66
C ASP A 171 17.76 -12.16 -15.96
N VAL A 172 16.98 -12.59 -14.98
CA VAL A 172 16.00 -13.71 -15.14
C VAL A 172 14.87 -13.42 -16.12
N ILE A 173 14.63 -12.15 -16.47
CA ILE A 173 13.60 -11.77 -17.46
C ILE A 173 14.22 -11.30 -18.80
N TYR A 174 15.52 -11.46 -18.98
CA TYR A 174 16.25 -10.93 -20.16
C TYR A 174 15.64 -11.40 -21.49
N ASP A 175 15.24 -12.67 -21.60
CA ASP A 175 14.66 -13.21 -22.84
C ASP A 175 13.36 -12.52 -23.27
N LYS A 176 12.61 -11.97 -22.33
CA LYS A 176 11.45 -11.11 -22.60
C LYS A 176 11.89 -9.71 -23.00
N ILE A 177 12.84 -9.14 -22.25
CA ILE A 177 13.27 -7.74 -22.38
C ILE A 177 14.09 -7.48 -23.66
N LYS A 178 14.84 -8.47 -24.19
CA LYS A 178 15.57 -8.31 -25.45
C LYS A 178 14.71 -7.89 -26.64
N ASN A 179 13.38 -8.05 -26.54
CA ASN A 179 12.41 -7.69 -27.58
C ASN A 179 11.79 -6.29 -27.39
N ILE A 180 12.21 -5.50 -26.39
CA ILE A 180 11.81 -4.09 -26.29
C ILE A 180 12.44 -3.25 -27.42
N SER A 181 11.98 -2.00 -27.56
CA SER A 181 12.43 -1.07 -28.59
C SER A 181 13.95 -1.10 -28.82
N SER A 182 14.40 -1.04 -30.09
CA SER A 182 15.81 -1.14 -30.49
C SER A 182 16.71 -0.04 -29.97
N ASP A 183 16.14 1.13 -29.68
CA ASP A 183 16.91 2.35 -29.35
C ASP A 183 17.25 2.47 -27.85
N ILE A 184 16.91 1.45 -27.06
CA ILE A 184 17.13 1.45 -25.62
C ILE A 184 18.43 0.74 -25.26
N LYS A 185 19.22 1.37 -24.41
CA LYS A 185 20.33 0.72 -23.72
C LYS A 185 19.81 -0.10 -22.55
N ILE A 186 20.16 -1.37 -22.51
CA ILE A 186 19.77 -2.32 -21.48
C ILE A 186 20.93 -2.52 -20.50
N ILE A 187 20.70 -2.30 -19.23
CA ILE A 187 21.64 -2.66 -18.18
C ILE A 187 21.08 -3.89 -17.45
N ASN A 188 21.77 -5.01 -17.63
CA ASN A 188 21.35 -6.30 -17.09
C ASN A 188 22.00 -6.54 -15.72
N ILE A 189 21.17 -6.76 -14.70
CA ILE A 189 21.55 -6.86 -13.28
C ILE A 189 21.24 -8.27 -12.80
N SER A 190 22.19 -8.92 -12.15
CA SER A 190 21.95 -10.23 -11.57
C SER A 190 21.50 -10.10 -10.12
N VAL A 191 20.47 -10.86 -9.74
CA VAL A 191 20.05 -11.00 -8.34
C VAL A 191 21.18 -11.54 -7.45
N PHE A 192 22.23 -12.11 -8.05
CA PHE A 192 23.39 -12.63 -7.33
C PHE A 192 24.51 -11.61 -7.11
N ASP A 193 24.40 -10.39 -7.65
CA ASP A 193 25.52 -9.42 -7.67
C ASP A 193 25.96 -8.98 -6.28
N SER A 194 25.05 -8.77 -5.35
CA SER A 194 25.34 -8.46 -3.94
C SER A 194 25.31 -9.65 -2.99
N MET A 195 25.16 -10.90 -3.47
CA MET A 195 25.26 -12.08 -2.61
C MET A 195 26.69 -12.34 -2.14
N PRO A 196 26.88 -13.04 -1.00
CA PRO A 196 28.19 -13.52 -0.58
C PRO A 196 28.88 -14.33 -1.68
N ILE A 197 30.19 -14.20 -1.80
CA ILE A 197 31.00 -14.76 -2.91
C ILE A 197 30.74 -16.27 -3.09
N VAL A 198 30.66 -17.02 -2.01
CA VAL A 198 30.44 -18.48 -2.07
C VAL A 198 29.06 -18.80 -2.66
N ILE A 199 27.99 -18.11 -2.19
CA ILE A 199 26.62 -18.30 -2.69
C ILE A 199 26.54 -17.89 -4.16
N LYS A 200 27.18 -16.77 -4.52
CA LYS A 200 27.26 -16.27 -5.92
C LYS A 200 27.91 -17.30 -6.84
N GLN A 201 29.00 -17.95 -6.43
CA GLN A 201 29.66 -18.98 -7.24
C GLN A 201 28.78 -20.22 -7.45
N ILE A 202 28.12 -20.71 -6.39
CA ILE A 202 27.20 -21.85 -6.46
C ILE A 202 26.02 -21.52 -7.38
N ALA A 203 25.45 -20.31 -7.24
CA ALA A 203 24.33 -19.86 -8.07
C ALA A 203 24.70 -19.79 -9.55
N LYS A 204 25.89 -19.28 -9.87
CA LYS A 204 26.41 -19.23 -11.26
C LYS A 204 26.63 -20.60 -11.89
N LEU A 205 26.98 -21.61 -11.09
CA LEU A 205 27.11 -22.99 -11.58
C LEU A 205 25.75 -23.62 -11.94
N LYS A 206 24.69 -23.22 -11.25
CA LYS A 206 23.33 -23.76 -11.45
C LYS A 206 22.52 -23.02 -12.51
N ASN A 207 22.80 -21.74 -12.71
CA ASN A 207 22.04 -20.87 -13.62
C ASN A 207 22.94 -20.45 -14.79
N LYS A 208 22.47 -20.70 -16.01
CA LYS A 208 23.13 -20.20 -17.22
C LYS A 208 22.91 -18.69 -17.32
N GLU A 209 24.00 -17.94 -17.50
CA GLU A 209 23.90 -16.52 -17.82
C GLU A 209 23.18 -16.35 -19.16
N PRO A 210 22.25 -15.41 -19.32
CA PRO A 210 21.60 -15.16 -20.59
C PRO A 210 22.62 -14.69 -21.65
N ILE A 211 22.40 -15.09 -22.91
CA ILE A 211 23.18 -14.57 -24.04
C ILE A 211 22.66 -13.16 -24.32
N ILE A 212 23.51 -12.18 -24.05
CA ILE A 212 23.18 -10.75 -24.19
C ILE A 212 23.53 -10.24 -25.59
N ASP A 213 22.72 -9.29 -26.10
CA ASP A 213 22.98 -8.59 -27.36
C ASP A 213 23.94 -7.39 -27.19
N SER A 214 24.29 -6.74 -28.30
CA SER A 214 25.23 -5.61 -28.31
C SER A 214 24.73 -4.33 -27.60
N ARG A 215 23.41 -4.22 -27.34
CA ARG A 215 22.80 -3.09 -26.61
C ARG A 215 22.91 -3.26 -25.11
N THR A 216 23.26 -4.44 -24.66
CA THR A 216 23.19 -4.84 -23.25
C THR A 216 24.54 -4.72 -22.57
N ILE A 217 24.55 -4.01 -21.46
CA ILE A 217 25.71 -3.81 -20.60
C ILE A 217 25.46 -4.58 -19.29
N LYS A 218 26.42 -5.41 -18.85
CA LYS A 218 26.35 -6.05 -17.54
C LYS A 218 26.56 -5.02 -16.43
N TRP A 219 25.90 -5.20 -15.29
CA TRP A 219 25.99 -4.31 -14.13
C TRP A 219 27.41 -3.93 -13.74
N ASN A 220 28.31 -4.90 -13.66
CA ASN A 220 29.69 -4.65 -13.32
C ASN A 220 30.45 -3.80 -14.37
N ASP A 221 30.12 -3.91 -15.64
CA ASP A 221 30.71 -3.09 -16.71
C ASP A 221 30.13 -1.68 -16.69
N PHE A 222 28.84 -1.54 -16.40
CA PHE A 222 28.21 -0.25 -16.12
C PHE A 222 28.91 0.48 -14.95
N LEU A 223 29.17 -0.19 -13.83
CA LEU A 223 29.86 0.39 -12.69
C LEU A 223 31.33 0.79 -13.00
N LYS A 224 31.97 0.17 -14.01
CA LYS A 224 33.32 0.58 -14.48
C LYS A 224 33.29 1.97 -15.12
N LEU A 225 32.16 2.39 -15.71
CA LEU A 225 32.04 3.76 -16.24
C LEU A 225 32.21 4.78 -15.12
N GLY A 226 31.50 4.64 -14.02
CA GLY A 226 31.61 5.53 -12.86
C GLY A 226 32.98 5.49 -12.17
N LYS A 227 33.64 4.33 -12.15
CA LYS A 227 35.01 4.22 -11.62
C LYS A 227 36.03 4.99 -12.46
N LYS A 228 35.81 5.14 -13.76
CA LYS A 228 36.68 5.90 -14.69
C LYS A 228 36.25 7.36 -14.80
N SER A 229 35.12 7.74 -14.22
CA SER A 229 34.60 9.09 -14.29
C SER A 229 35.54 10.10 -13.64
N THR A 230 35.67 11.24 -14.27
CA THR A 230 36.42 12.40 -13.74
C THR A 230 35.54 13.28 -12.84
N ILE A 231 34.28 12.94 -12.66
CA ILE A 231 33.33 13.67 -11.79
C ILE A 231 33.71 13.44 -10.33
N ASN A 232 34.22 14.48 -9.67
CA ASN A 232 34.66 14.38 -8.28
C ASN A 232 33.50 14.25 -7.31
N SER A 233 32.42 15.06 -7.48
CA SER A 233 31.24 15.04 -6.63
C SER A 233 29.99 15.35 -7.44
N ILE A 234 28.86 14.75 -7.03
CA ILE A 234 27.53 15.04 -7.54
C ILE A 234 26.76 15.70 -6.41
N LYS A 235 26.35 16.95 -6.62
CA LYS A 235 25.50 17.67 -5.67
C LYS A 235 24.04 17.36 -6.02
N ALA A 236 23.34 16.69 -5.12
CA ALA A 236 21.90 16.53 -5.23
C ALA A 236 21.23 17.89 -5.01
N GLU A 237 20.39 18.30 -5.95
CA GLU A 237 19.63 19.55 -5.87
C GLU A 237 18.16 19.23 -5.60
N TYR A 238 17.55 20.02 -4.71
CA TYR A 238 16.11 20.00 -4.53
C TYR A 238 15.46 21.01 -5.47
N GLU A 239 14.39 20.59 -6.09
CA GLU A 239 13.48 21.44 -6.86
C GLU A 239 12.06 21.10 -6.43
N ALA A 240 11.27 22.12 -6.10
CA ALA A 240 9.87 21.94 -5.70
C ALA A 240 9.03 21.31 -6.81
N ASN A 241 8.13 20.40 -6.43
CA ASN A 241 7.22 19.68 -7.31
C ASN A 241 7.90 18.84 -8.41
N LYS A 242 9.19 18.51 -8.25
CA LYS A 242 9.91 17.68 -9.20
C LYS A 242 9.63 16.21 -8.97
N LEU A 243 9.27 15.51 -10.04
CA LEU A 243 9.08 14.06 -10.01
C LEU A 243 10.37 13.36 -9.54
N SER A 244 10.21 12.39 -8.65
CA SER A 244 11.27 11.51 -8.15
C SER A 244 11.03 10.06 -8.53
N ALA A 245 9.77 9.62 -8.57
CA ALA A 245 9.40 8.27 -8.93
C ALA A 245 8.07 8.17 -9.68
N ILE A 246 7.95 7.10 -10.46
CA ILE A 246 6.70 6.60 -11.01
C ILE A 246 6.56 5.17 -10.51
N VAL A 247 5.45 4.87 -9.85
CA VAL A 247 5.13 3.53 -9.34
C VAL A 247 3.76 3.10 -9.86
N HIS A 248 3.56 1.79 -10.03
CA HIS A 248 2.34 1.33 -10.68
C HIS A 248 1.31 0.82 -9.67
N THR A 249 0.02 1.10 -9.94
CA THR A 249 -1.07 0.59 -9.09
C THR A 249 -1.15 -0.92 -9.20
N GLY A 250 -1.44 -1.58 -8.08
CA GLY A 250 -1.75 -3.00 -8.06
C GLY A 250 -3.18 -3.31 -8.52
N GLY A 251 -3.61 -2.77 -9.68
CA GLY A 251 -5.00 -2.75 -10.12
C GLY A 251 -5.71 -4.10 -10.05
N THR A 252 -6.82 -4.17 -9.32
CA THR A 252 -7.76 -5.30 -9.31
C THR A 252 -8.69 -5.29 -10.52
N THR A 253 -8.73 -4.20 -11.29
CA THR A 253 -9.76 -3.95 -12.30
C THR A 253 -9.26 -3.61 -13.70
N GLY A 254 -7.94 -3.45 -13.92
CA GLY A 254 -7.41 -3.00 -15.22
C GLY A 254 -5.90 -3.14 -15.37
N THR A 255 -5.36 -2.54 -16.46
CA THR A 255 -3.92 -2.34 -16.65
C THR A 255 -3.39 -1.47 -15.50
N PRO A 256 -2.23 -1.79 -14.88
CA PRO A 256 -1.63 -0.96 -13.85
C PRO A 256 -1.42 0.47 -14.36
N LYS A 257 -1.78 1.47 -13.54
CA LYS A 257 -1.60 2.89 -13.85
C LYS A 257 -0.31 3.38 -13.24
N GLY A 258 0.48 4.13 -13.98
CA GLY A 258 1.67 4.80 -13.46
C GLY A 258 1.29 6.02 -12.62
N VAL A 259 1.61 6.01 -11.35
CA VAL A 259 1.39 7.10 -10.38
C VAL A 259 2.64 7.91 -10.26
N MET A 260 2.56 9.19 -10.58
CA MET A 260 3.68 10.14 -10.54
C MET A 260 3.82 10.75 -9.14
N LEU A 261 4.99 10.56 -8.53
CA LEU A 261 5.29 11.04 -7.18
C LEU A 261 6.49 12.01 -7.21
N THR A 262 6.32 13.15 -6.57
CA THR A 262 7.39 14.14 -6.36
C THR A 262 8.23 13.80 -5.13
N ASN A 263 9.28 14.60 -4.89
CA ASN A 263 10.07 14.48 -3.69
C ASN A 263 9.25 14.75 -2.43
N GLU A 264 8.33 15.72 -2.49
CA GLU A 264 7.49 16.15 -1.39
C GLU A 264 6.52 15.05 -0.95
N GLU A 265 5.89 14.37 -1.92
CA GLU A 265 4.93 13.31 -1.63
C GLU A 265 5.63 12.09 -1.03
N MET A 266 6.79 11.71 -1.56
CA MET A 266 7.56 10.59 -1.02
C MET A 266 8.10 10.91 0.37
N ASN A 267 8.79 12.04 0.54
CA ASN A 267 9.31 12.46 1.85
C ASN A 267 8.20 12.78 2.84
N GLY A 268 7.04 13.26 2.36
CA GLY A 268 5.87 13.56 3.19
C GLY A 268 5.44 12.36 4.03
N LEU A 269 5.34 11.16 3.45
CA LEU A 269 5.05 9.95 4.20
C LEU A 269 6.12 9.65 5.26
N ILE A 270 7.39 9.83 4.92
CA ILE A 270 8.49 9.57 5.85
C ILE A 270 8.41 10.53 7.04
N TYR A 271 8.17 11.82 6.82
CA TYR A 271 7.98 12.79 7.91
C TYR A 271 6.75 12.49 8.77
N GLN A 272 5.63 12.08 8.14
CA GLN A 272 4.44 11.66 8.86
C GLN A 272 4.73 10.50 9.81
N MET A 273 5.52 9.53 9.36
CA MET A 273 5.94 8.40 10.19
C MET A 273 6.95 8.81 11.26
N MET A 274 7.98 9.62 10.90
CA MET A 274 9.00 10.09 11.85
C MET A 274 8.42 10.87 13.02
N TYR A 275 7.48 11.74 12.74
CA TYR A 275 6.89 12.61 13.75
C TYR A 275 5.70 11.97 14.43
N GLY A 276 4.99 11.08 13.75
CA GLY A 276 3.80 10.42 14.26
C GLY A 276 4.04 9.18 15.12
N TYR A 277 5.16 8.48 14.94
CA TYR A 277 5.39 7.15 15.50
C TYR A 277 6.77 7.03 16.15
N SER A 278 6.79 7.00 17.47
CA SER A 278 8.03 6.89 18.28
C SER A 278 8.57 5.47 18.41
N GLU A 279 7.83 4.49 17.93
CA GLU A 279 8.15 3.07 18.03
C GLU A 279 9.32 2.66 17.12
N PHE A 280 9.52 3.38 16.03
CA PHE A 280 10.64 3.12 15.11
C PHE A 280 11.96 3.66 15.69
N LYS A 281 12.94 2.77 15.81
CA LYS A 281 14.27 3.09 16.35
C LYS A 281 15.35 2.68 15.36
N ARG A 282 16.39 3.49 15.24
CA ARG A 282 17.57 3.18 14.43
C ARG A 282 18.14 1.81 14.81
N GLY A 283 18.57 1.05 13.80
CA GLY A 283 19.18 -0.27 13.96
C GLY A 283 18.19 -1.41 14.15
N GLN A 284 16.88 -1.16 14.33
CA GLN A 284 15.89 -2.23 14.32
C GLN A 284 15.91 -3.00 13.00
N LYS A 285 15.80 -4.32 13.08
CA LYS A 285 15.69 -5.17 11.88
C LYS A 285 14.31 -5.08 11.27
N PHE A 286 14.26 -4.78 10.01
CA PHE A 286 13.06 -4.71 9.20
C PHE A 286 13.09 -5.81 8.12
N LEU A 287 12.13 -6.75 8.17
CA LEU A 287 11.99 -7.78 7.12
C LEU A 287 11.36 -7.15 5.88
N ASN A 288 12.19 -6.80 4.91
CA ASN A 288 11.81 -6.07 3.70
C ASN A 288 11.65 -7.03 2.50
N PHE A 289 10.42 -7.41 2.21
CA PHE A 289 10.05 -8.27 1.09
C PHE A 289 9.01 -7.64 0.15
N MET A 290 8.54 -6.42 0.47
CA MET A 290 7.58 -5.72 -0.38
C MET A 290 8.25 -5.27 -1.68
N PRO A 291 7.64 -5.55 -2.86
CA PRO A 291 8.25 -5.24 -4.14
C PRO A 291 8.49 -3.74 -4.35
N THR A 292 9.66 -3.37 -4.83
CA THR A 292 10.05 -1.96 -5.06
C THR A 292 9.32 -1.26 -6.21
N PHE A 293 8.54 -1.98 -7.00
CA PHE A 293 7.75 -1.42 -8.10
C PHE A 293 6.32 -0.99 -7.68
N ILE A 294 5.96 -1.14 -6.41
CA ILE A 294 4.72 -0.58 -5.83
C ILE A 294 5.06 0.44 -4.73
N ALA A 295 4.18 1.40 -4.48
CA ALA A 295 4.42 2.44 -3.49
C ALA A 295 4.71 1.90 -2.08
N LEU A 296 4.01 0.84 -1.65
CA LEU A 296 4.24 0.18 -0.35
C LEU A 296 5.68 -0.33 -0.22
N GLY A 297 6.24 -0.92 -1.29
CA GLY A 297 7.61 -1.44 -1.28
C GLY A 297 8.66 -0.35 -1.47
N LEU A 298 8.45 0.59 -2.41
CA LEU A 298 9.43 1.63 -2.68
C LEU A 298 9.50 2.66 -1.56
N ASN A 299 8.35 3.23 -1.17
CA ASN A 299 8.30 4.31 -0.21
C ASN A 299 8.16 3.81 1.24
N ASN A 300 7.13 3.02 1.54
CA ASN A 300 6.85 2.58 2.92
C ASN A 300 7.71 1.40 3.41
N SER A 301 8.58 0.85 2.56
CA SER A 301 9.55 -0.18 2.96
C SER A 301 10.99 0.27 2.70
N THR A 302 11.39 0.47 1.44
CA THR A 302 12.79 0.80 1.09
C THR A 302 13.18 2.20 1.55
N HIS A 303 12.42 3.25 1.17
CA HIS A 303 12.76 4.62 1.55
C HIS A 303 12.56 4.86 3.05
N LEU A 304 11.49 4.30 3.65
CA LEU A 304 11.27 4.36 5.10
C LEU A 304 12.43 3.74 5.86
N SER A 305 12.82 2.50 5.53
CA SER A 305 13.89 1.81 6.27
C SER A 305 15.22 2.57 6.21
N ALA A 306 15.56 3.12 5.05
CA ALA A 306 16.77 3.90 4.88
C ALA A 306 16.73 5.23 5.66
N CYS A 307 15.60 5.95 5.62
CA CYS A 307 15.46 7.23 6.34
C CYS A 307 15.41 7.08 7.87
N PHE A 308 14.90 5.95 8.37
CA PHE A 308 14.90 5.65 9.81
C PHE A 308 16.20 5.03 10.32
N GLY A 309 17.13 4.73 9.43
CA GLY A 309 18.37 4.05 9.81
C GLY A 309 18.15 2.62 10.26
N LEU A 310 17.16 1.92 9.68
CA LEU A 310 16.86 0.53 10.01
C LEU A 310 17.87 -0.41 9.37
N HIS A 311 17.97 -1.62 9.93
CA HIS A 311 18.67 -2.74 9.33
C HIS A 311 17.70 -3.52 8.43
N SER A 312 17.64 -3.17 7.14
CA SER A 312 16.76 -3.78 6.14
C SER A 312 17.24 -5.17 5.74
N VAL A 313 16.49 -6.22 6.10
CA VAL A 313 16.72 -7.60 5.62
C VAL A 313 15.94 -7.76 4.32
N MET A 314 16.63 -7.68 3.19
CA MET A 314 16.01 -7.73 1.86
C MET A 314 15.79 -9.15 1.38
N ILE A 315 14.55 -9.42 0.99
CA ILE A 315 14.12 -10.70 0.40
C ILE A 315 13.61 -10.46 -1.00
N PRO A 316 14.32 -10.89 -2.06
CA PRO A 316 13.97 -10.58 -3.45
C PRO A 316 12.77 -11.36 -3.98
N SER A 317 12.55 -12.56 -3.47
CA SER A 317 11.44 -13.44 -3.83
C SER A 317 11.23 -14.47 -2.74
N PHE A 318 10.00 -14.80 -2.45
CA PHE A 318 9.59 -15.85 -1.51
C PHE A 318 8.16 -16.30 -1.85
N GLU A 319 7.83 -17.52 -1.44
CA GLU A 319 6.43 -17.96 -1.41
C GLU A 319 5.84 -17.61 -0.02
N PRO A 320 4.54 -17.34 0.09
CA PRO A 320 3.92 -17.02 1.39
C PRO A 320 4.20 -18.05 2.49
N GLU A 321 4.37 -19.31 2.12
CA GLU A 321 4.70 -20.42 3.01
C GLU A 321 6.10 -20.35 3.61
N ASP A 322 7.01 -19.58 3.02
CA ASP A 322 8.39 -19.37 3.53
C ASP A 322 8.42 -18.38 4.70
N MET A 323 7.35 -17.61 4.89
CA MET A 323 7.29 -16.53 5.89
C MET A 323 7.64 -16.98 7.31
N PRO A 324 7.15 -18.12 7.84
CA PRO A 324 7.53 -18.61 9.15
C PRO A 324 9.04 -18.85 9.30
N GLU A 325 9.69 -19.38 8.26
CA GLU A 325 11.13 -19.64 8.28
C GLU A 325 11.93 -18.33 8.24
N LEU A 326 11.54 -17.39 7.42
CA LEU A 326 12.16 -16.05 7.35
C LEU A 326 12.04 -15.33 8.69
N LEU A 327 10.86 -15.37 9.32
CA LEU A 327 10.60 -14.77 10.62
C LEU A 327 11.54 -15.35 11.71
N LEU A 328 11.63 -16.67 11.80
CA LEU A 328 12.48 -17.34 12.80
C LEU A 328 13.98 -17.15 12.53
N LYS A 329 14.38 -17.14 11.25
CA LYS A 329 15.78 -16.98 10.83
C LYS A 329 16.32 -15.59 11.12
N TYR A 330 15.58 -14.57 10.71
CA TYR A 330 16.07 -13.19 10.77
C TYR A 330 15.68 -12.45 12.05
N LYS A 331 14.64 -12.92 12.76
CA LYS A 331 14.11 -12.34 13.98
C LYS A 331 13.93 -10.81 13.86
N PRO A 332 13.08 -10.33 12.91
CA PRO A 332 12.91 -8.92 12.68
C PRO A 332 12.16 -8.24 13.84
N ASN A 333 12.52 -6.99 14.15
CA ASN A 333 11.75 -6.15 15.07
C ASN A 333 10.50 -5.60 14.39
N ILE A 334 10.58 -5.37 13.08
CA ILE A 334 9.52 -4.75 12.28
C ILE A 334 9.12 -5.69 11.15
N PHE A 335 7.82 -5.87 11.00
CA PHE A 335 7.23 -6.77 10.00
C PHE A 335 5.98 -6.14 9.38
N LEU A 336 6.08 -5.73 8.11
CA LEU A 336 4.92 -5.30 7.32
C LEU A 336 4.45 -6.46 6.45
N CYS A 337 3.15 -6.75 6.45
CA CYS A 337 2.63 -7.93 5.74
C CYS A 337 1.23 -7.72 5.16
N GLY A 338 0.82 -8.60 4.26
CA GLY A 338 -0.59 -8.74 3.88
C GLY A 338 -1.32 -9.69 4.82
N PRO A 339 -2.66 -9.62 4.90
CA PRO A 339 -3.49 -10.48 5.76
C PRO A 339 -3.24 -11.97 5.59
N MET A 340 -2.90 -12.42 4.39
CA MET A 340 -2.67 -13.84 4.07
C MET A 340 -1.50 -14.49 4.82
N HIS A 341 -0.50 -13.69 5.24
CA HIS A 341 0.69 -14.23 5.93
C HIS A 341 0.40 -14.63 7.38
N LEU A 342 -0.57 -13.98 8.03
CA LEU A 342 -0.86 -14.17 9.45
C LEU A 342 -1.33 -15.60 9.77
N PRO A 343 -2.31 -16.19 9.05
CA PRO A 343 -2.70 -17.57 9.26
C PRO A 343 -1.57 -18.58 8.98
N ILE A 344 -0.67 -18.27 8.04
CA ILE A 344 0.49 -19.13 7.72
C ILE A 344 1.46 -19.18 8.90
N ILE A 345 1.74 -18.01 9.51
CA ILE A 345 2.58 -17.90 10.71
C ILE A 345 1.96 -18.69 11.87
N MET A 346 0.67 -18.44 12.18
CA MET A 346 -0.02 -19.09 13.31
C MET A 346 -0.10 -20.61 13.22
N ARG A 347 -0.21 -21.18 12.01
CA ARG A 347 -0.32 -22.65 11.84
C ARG A 347 1.03 -23.37 11.81
N ASN A 348 2.15 -22.65 11.74
CA ASN A 348 3.47 -23.26 11.62
C ASN A 348 3.96 -23.83 12.96
N GLU A 349 4.27 -25.12 13.02
CA GLU A 349 4.64 -25.83 14.24
C GLU A 349 5.95 -25.34 14.89
N LYS A 350 6.87 -24.76 14.11
CA LYS A 350 8.11 -24.18 14.66
C LYS A 350 7.83 -22.84 15.32
N VAL A 351 6.98 -22.01 14.70
CA VAL A 351 6.61 -20.69 15.24
C VAL A 351 5.75 -20.82 16.50
N LYS A 352 4.85 -21.81 16.57
CA LYS A 352 4.07 -22.14 17.78
C LYS A 352 4.91 -22.46 19.02
N LYS A 353 6.18 -22.82 18.84
CA LYS A 353 7.11 -23.15 19.93
C LYS A 353 8.16 -22.06 20.15
N ALA A 354 8.12 -21.00 19.37
CA ALA A 354 9.14 -19.96 19.39
C ALA A 354 8.74 -18.82 20.33
N ASP A 355 9.74 -18.20 20.93
CA ASP A 355 9.62 -16.91 21.59
C ASP A 355 9.70 -15.81 20.50
N LEU A 356 8.68 -14.96 20.43
CA LEU A 356 8.57 -13.85 19.47
C LEU A 356 8.83 -12.49 20.12
N SER A 357 9.49 -12.43 21.27
CA SER A 357 9.79 -11.20 22.00
C SER A 357 10.58 -10.16 21.18
N PHE A 358 11.20 -10.58 20.08
CA PHE A 358 11.89 -9.69 19.15
C PHE A 358 10.95 -8.82 18.28
N LEU A 359 9.67 -9.21 18.13
CA LEU A 359 8.69 -8.49 17.32
C LEU A 359 8.16 -7.28 18.08
N GLU A 360 8.50 -6.07 17.63
CA GLU A 360 8.10 -4.82 18.26
C GLU A 360 6.98 -4.11 17.48
N ILE A 361 6.99 -4.23 16.15
CA ILE A 361 6.01 -3.61 15.26
C ILE A 361 5.55 -4.62 14.22
N ILE A 362 4.25 -4.87 14.19
CA ILE A 362 3.60 -5.65 13.13
C ILE A 362 2.46 -4.82 12.54
N CYS A 363 2.47 -4.67 11.22
CA CYS A 363 1.42 -3.97 10.52
C CYS A 363 0.94 -4.78 9.31
N SER A 364 -0.37 -4.98 9.22
CA SER A 364 -1.01 -5.52 8.02
C SER A 364 -1.62 -4.41 7.18
N GLY A 365 -1.44 -4.50 5.86
CA GLY A 365 -1.98 -3.51 4.94
C GLY A 365 -2.18 -4.06 3.53
N GLY A 366 -2.68 -3.21 2.64
CA GLY A 366 -2.92 -3.55 1.23
C GLY A 366 -4.27 -4.22 0.95
N GLU A 367 -4.84 -4.92 1.93
CA GLU A 367 -6.16 -5.54 1.89
C GLU A 367 -6.82 -5.48 3.27
N LYS A 368 -8.16 -5.69 3.30
CA LYS A 368 -8.91 -5.77 4.56
C LYS A 368 -8.49 -6.99 5.37
N LEU A 369 -8.08 -6.78 6.62
CA LEU A 369 -7.81 -7.85 7.57
C LEU A 369 -9.13 -8.29 8.24
N PRO A 370 -9.56 -9.56 8.10
CA PRO A 370 -10.72 -10.07 8.81
C PRO A 370 -10.56 -9.99 10.33
N LEU A 371 -11.64 -9.58 11.04
CA LEU A 371 -11.61 -9.39 12.49
C LEU A 371 -11.13 -10.65 13.24
N ASN A 372 -11.65 -11.81 12.89
CA ASN A 372 -11.28 -13.07 13.53
C ASN A 372 -9.78 -13.41 13.36
N ILE A 373 -9.17 -13.01 12.24
CA ILE A 373 -7.72 -13.19 12.03
C ILE A 373 -6.95 -12.17 12.87
N GLN A 374 -7.42 -10.92 12.93
CA GLN A 374 -6.80 -9.87 13.74
C GLN A 374 -6.79 -10.25 15.23
N GLU A 375 -7.94 -10.68 15.77
CA GLU A 375 -8.07 -11.12 17.17
C GLU A 375 -7.21 -12.35 17.48
N SER A 376 -7.29 -13.37 16.62
CA SER A 376 -6.51 -14.61 16.79
C SER A 376 -5.00 -14.33 16.75
N PHE A 377 -4.56 -13.45 15.83
CA PHE A 377 -3.14 -13.12 15.74
C PHE A 377 -2.67 -12.24 16.90
N GLN A 378 -3.51 -11.28 17.37
CA GLN A 378 -3.19 -10.50 18.57
C GLN A 378 -3.05 -11.39 19.81
N GLN A 379 -3.90 -12.40 19.96
CA GLN A 379 -3.79 -13.37 21.04
C GLN A 379 -2.51 -14.24 20.90
N PHE A 380 -2.23 -14.69 19.66
CA PHE A 380 -1.02 -15.43 19.35
C PHE A 380 0.26 -14.66 19.70
N LEU A 381 0.33 -13.35 19.41
CA LEU A 381 1.46 -12.50 19.79
C LEU A 381 1.68 -12.51 21.30
N LYS A 382 0.61 -12.33 22.08
CA LYS A 382 0.67 -12.35 23.57
C LYS A 382 1.16 -13.68 24.11
N GLU A 383 0.66 -14.79 23.57
CA GLU A 383 1.04 -16.15 23.99
C GLU A 383 2.52 -16.48 23.68
N HIS A 384 3.13 -15.75 22.73
CA HIS A 384 4.53 -15.94 22.32
C HIS A 384 5.45 -14.79 22.75
N ASN A 385 5.07 -14.03 23.79
CA ASN A 385 5.84 -12.93 24.40
C ASN A 385 6.16 -11.74 23.46
N ALA A 386 5.48 -11.61 22.32
CA ALA A 386 5.69 -10.46 21.43
C ALA A 386 5.13 -9.17 22.06
N PRO A 387 5.92 -8.10 22.20
CA PRO A 387 5.45 -6.81 22.71
C PRO A 387 4.56 -6.07 21.69
N ALA A 388 4.57 -6.48 20.42
CA ALA A 388 3.84 -5.84 19.34
C ALA A 388 2.32 -5.96 19.49
N ASN A 389 1.62 -4.90 19.09
CA ASN A 389 0.20 -4.96 18.75
C ASN A 389 0.04 -5.18 17.24
N MET A 390 -1.04 -5.87 16.84
CA MET A 390 -1.37 -6.10 15.43
C MET A 390 -1.99 -4.84 14.82
N TRP A 391 -1.15 -3.99 14.26
CA TRP A 391 -1.60 -2.77 13.61
C TRP A 391 -2.21 -3.07 12.22
N ILE A 392 -3.14 -2.21 11.83
CA ILE A 392 -3.63 -2.15 10.46
C ILE A 392 -3.25 -0.80 9.87
N GLY A 393 -2.66 -0.82 8.67
CA GLY A 393 -2.37 0.36 7.86
C GLY A 393 -3.32 0.45 6.67
N TYR A 394 -3.75 1.66 6.36
CA TYR A 394 -4.59 1.99 5.21
C TYR A 394 -3.87 2.99 4.31
N GLY A 395 -3.96 2.76 2.99
CA GLY A 395 -3.35 3.62 2.00
C GLY A 395 -3.59 3.20 0.56
N ALA A 396 -3.12 4.04 -0.34
CA ALA A 396 -3.20 3.84 -1.78
C ALA A 396 -1.86 4.24 -2.43
N THR A 397 -1.60 3.75 -3.64
CA THR A 397 -0.44 4.18 -4.43
C THR A 397 -0.50 5.68 -4.67
N GLU A 398 -1.69 6.21 -4.90
CA GLU A 398 -2.01 7.61 -5.15
C GLU A 398 -1.75 8.55 -3.96
N THR A 399 -1.48 7.97 -2.78
CA THR A 399 -1.11 8.70 -1.55
C THR A 399 0.28 8.29 -1.05
N SER A 400 1.17 7.93 -1.95
CA SER A 400 2.55 7.51 -1.64
C SER A 400 2.63 6.33 -0.67
N ALA A 401 1.64 5.44 -0.65
CA ALA A 401 1.42 4.25 0.15
C ALA A 401 0.59 4.43 1.42
N GLY A 402 0.56 5.59 2.08
CA GLY A 402 -0.04 5.68 3.41
C GLY A 402 -1.06 6.80 3.58
N ILE A 403 -2.19 6.50 4.24
CA ILE A 403 -3.24 7.45 4.63
C ILE A 403 -3.41 7.47 6.14
N ALA A 404 -3.50 6.28 6.75
CA ALA A 404 -3.79 6.09 8.16
C ALA A 404 -3.13 4.82 8.69
N CYS A 405 -2.88 4.76 9.97
CA CYS A 405 -2.42 3.56 10.65
C CYS A 405 -2.83 3.58 12.12
N MET A 406 -2.95 2.40 12.71
CA MET A 406 -3.07 2.26 14.16
C MET A 406 -1.83 2.78 14.88
N LYS A 407 -2.01 3.18 16.13
CA LYS A 407 -0.97 3.54 17.09
C LYS A 407 -1.26 2.83 18.40
N ASN A 408 -0.26 2.68 19.25
CA ASN A 408 -0.45 2.03 20.54
C ASN A 408 -1.47 2.75 21.45
N ASN A 409 -1.56 4.08 21.34
CA ASN A 409 -2.51 4.90 22.09
C ASN A 409 -3.93 4.99 21.48
N CYS A 410 -4.16 4.40 20.31
CA CYS A 410 -5.47 4.37 19.64
C CYS A 410 -5.75 3.02 18.97
N PHE A 411 -5.31 1.93 19.59
CA PHE A 411 -5.55 0.58 19.09
C PHE A 411 -7.01 0.16 19.29
N LYS A 412 -7.70 -0.17 18.20
CA LYS A 412 -9.07 -0.69 18.21
C LYS A 412 -9.30 -1.64 17.04
N PHE A 413 -9.81 -2.83 17.31
CA PHE A 413 -10.10 -3.82 16.28
C PHE A 413 -11.02 -3.27 15.19
N GLU A 414 -10.89 -3.77 13.98
CA GLU A 414 -11.57 -3.36 12.74
C GLU A 414 -11.22 -1.95 12.23
N SER A 415 -10.70 -1.05 13.08
CA SER A 415 -10.24 0.26 12.65
C SER A 415 -8.93 0.15 11.87
N VAL A 416 -8.70 1.06 10.94
CA VAL A 416 -7.39 1.27 10.31
C VAL A 416 -6.59 2.38 11.02
N GLY A 417 -7.00 2.74 12.24
CA GLY A 417 -6.36 3.77 13.05
C GLY A 417 -6.77 5.19 12.70
N VAL A 418 -5.84 6.10 12.85
CA VAL A 418 -6.04 7.55 12.65
C VAL A 418 -5.27 8.05 11.43
N PRO A 419 -5.75 9.12 10.77
CA PRO A 419 -5.01 9.77 9.69
C PRO A 419 -3.59 10.13 10.12
N TYR A 420 -2.61 9.95 9.23
CA TYR A 420 -1.27 10.45 9.48
C TYR A 420 -1.23 11.96 9.68
N LEU A 421 -0.19 12.46 10.35
CA LEU A 421 0.03 13.89 10.56
C LEU A 421 -0.10 14.68 9.24
N LYS A 422 -0.77 15.82 9.28
CA LYS A 422 -1.07 16.69 8.13
C LYS A 422 -2.09 16.12 7.14
N ASN A 423 -2.55 14.88 7.32
CA ASN A 423 -3.69 14.38 6.54
C ASN A 423 -4.99 14.95 7.10
N ASN A 424 -5.88 15.32 6.20
CA ASN A 424 -7.25 15.72 6.48
C ASN A 424 -8.22 14.76 5.81
N ILE A 425 -9.22 14.29 6.52
CA ILE A 425 -10.19 13.30 6.05
C ILE A 425 -11.59 13.94 5.99
N SER A 426 -12.31 13.64 4.93
CA SER A 426 -13.70 13.98 4.71
C SER A 426 -14.49 12.73 4.38
N LEU A 427 -15.72 12.63 4.85
CA LEU A 427 -16.71 11.68 4.37
C LEU A 427 -17.57 12.38 3.32
N TYR A 428 -17.73 11.77 2.15
CA TYR A 428 -18.34 12.40 1.00
C TYR A 428 -19.52 11.59 0.47
N ASP A 429 -20.63 12.26 0.23
CA ASP A 429 -21.76 11.71 -0.48
C ASP A 429 -21.55 11.92 -1.98
N THR A 430 -21.33 10.85 -2.72
CA THR A 430 -21.04 10.91 -4.16
C THR A 430 -22.29 11.17 -5.01
N GLU A 431 -23.51 11.10 -4.45
CA GLU A 431 -24.76 11.41 -5.15
C GLU A 431 -25.15 12.88 -4.96
N LEU A 432 -25.01 13.38 -3.75
CA LEU A 432 -25.29 14.77 -3.41
C LEU A 432 -24.10 15.70 -3.70
N GLU A 433 -22.93 15.11 -4.00
CA GLU A 433 -21.66 15.83 -4.23
C GLU A 433 -21.28 16.76 -3.07
N GLU A 434 -21.55 16.32 -1.83
CA GLU A 434 -21.29 17.12 -0.63
C GLU A 434 -20.61 16.32 0.48
N GLU A 435 -19.97 17.02 1.43
CA GLU A 435 -19.39 16.42 2.62
C GLU A 435 -20.47 16.03 3.61
N ILE A 436 -20.44 14.79 4.09
CA ILE A 436 -21.38 14.26 5.07
C ILE A 436 -21.13 14.86 6.45
N ARG A 437 -22.18 15.42 7.04
CA ARG A 437 -22.17 15.90 8.42
C ARG A 437 -22.51 14.80 9.41
N GLY A 438 -21.68 14.61 10.42
CA GLY A 438 -21.84 13.65 11.52
C GLY A 438 -20.84 12.51 11.46
N TYR A 439 -20.67 11.85 12.62
CA TYR A 439 -19.80 10.70 12.79
C TYR A 439 -20.58 9.40 12.69
N ASN A 440 -19.87 8.27 12.53
CA ASN A 440 -20.46 6.93 12.38
C ASN A 440 -21.45 6.81 11.19
N LYS A 441 -21.35 7.71 10.23
CA LYS A 441 -22.11 7.68 8.98
C LYS A 441 -21.23 7.17 7.85
N SER A 442 -21.80 6.34 6.98
CA SER A 442 -21.08 5.79 5.82
C SER A 442 -21.03 6.78 4.68
N GLY A 443 -19.86 6.93 4.07
CA GLY A 443 -19.62 7.75 2.90
C GLY A 443 -18.30 7.38 2.22
N GLU A 444 -18.02 7.99 1.06
CA GLU A 444 -16.70 7.86 0.46
C GLU A 444 -15.66 8.57 1.32
N ILE A 445 -14.56 7.89 1.59
CA ILE A 445 -13.42 8.52 2.26
C ILE A 445 -12.65 9.35 1.25
N ARG A 446 -12.63 10.68 1.46
CA ARG A 446 -11.75 11.60 0.74
C ARG A 446 -10.59 12.03 1.61
N ILE A 447 -9.47 12.27 0.99
CA ILE A 447 -8.27 12.74 1.68
C ILE A 447 -7.69 13.99 1.03
N ASN A 448 -7.33 14.97 1.86
CA ASN A 448 -6.43 16.06 1.52
C ASN A 448 -5.13 15.84 2.31
N ALA A 449 -4.02 15.65 1.62
CA ALA A 449 -2.75 15.25 2.23
C ALA A 449 -1.54 15.78 1.43
N PRO A 450 -0.39 15.98 2.09
CA PRO A 450 0.86 16.35 1.41
C PRO A 450 1.44 15.22 0.56
N THR A 451 0.85 14.01 0.63
CA THR A 451 1.31 12.79 -0.04
C THR A 451 0.49 12.42 -1.27
N ILE A 452 -0.48 13.26 -1.68
CA ILE A 452 -1.33 12.99 -2.84
C ILE A 452 -0.51 13.14 -4.12
N MET A 453 -0.51 12.11 -4.97
CA MET A 453 0.20 12.04 -6.25
C MET A 453 0.09 13.30 -7.11
N ASN A 454 1.07 13.53 -7.97
CA ASN A 454 1.00 14.59 -8.97
C ASN A 454 0.04 14.29 -10.14
N GLY A 455 -0.40 13.03 -10.25
CA GLY A 455 -1.34 12.54 -11.26
C GLY A 455 -0.94 11.18 -11.81
N TYR A 456 -1.76 10.65 -12.72
CA TYR A 456 -1.43 9.45 -13.47
C TYR A 456 -0.60 9.78 -14.71
N SER A 457 0.20 8.82 -15.17
CA SER A 457 1.06 8.96 -16.33
C SER A 457 0.42 8.42 -17.63
N GLY A 458 0.95 8.89 -18.76
CA GLY A 458 0.68 8.35 -20.09
C GLY A 458 -0.80 8.35 -20.48
N LYS A 459 -1.29 7.23 -21.03
CA LYS A 459 -2.68 7.09 -21.48
C LYS A 459 -3.73 7.25 -20.38
N ASN A 460 -3.33 7.12 -19.12
CA ASN A 460 -4.23 7.26 -17.98
C ASN A 460 -4.24 8.69 -17.39
N ALA A 461 -3.51 9.64 -17.97
CA ALA A 461 -3.40 11.00 -17.43
C ALA A 461 -4.76 11.66 -17.19
N ASN A 462 -5.70 11.52 -18.13
CA ASN A 462 -7.06 12.07 -18.01
C ASN A 462 -7.88 11.45 -16.87
N GLU A 463 -7.55 10.23 -16.43
CA GLU A 463 -8.22 9.58 -15.29
C GLU A 463 -7.82 10.21 -13.94
N THR A 464 -6.88 11.16 -13.95
CA THR A 464 -6.50 11.93 -12.75
C THR A 464 -7.70 12.75 -12.26
N ASP A 465 -8.43 13.38 -13.16
CA ASP A 465 -9.59 14.23 -12.84
C ASP A 465 -10.78 13.41 -12.30
N ASP A 466 -10.81 12.10 -12.58
CA ASP A 466 -11.84 11.19 -12.03
C ASP A 466 -11.63 10.93 -10.53
N VAL A 467 -10.40 11.11 -10.02
CA VAL A 467 -10.05 10.75 -8.64
C VAL A 467 -9.49 11.93 -7.83
N ILE A 468 -9.23 13.06 -8.47
CA ILE A 468 -8.75 14.28 -7.81
C ILE A 468 -9.76 15.39 -8.06
N SER A 469 -10.24 15.99 -6.98
CA SER A 469 -11.04 17.23 -7.05
C SER A 469 -10.32 18.38 -6.34
N ILE A 470 -10.63 19.60 -6.76
CA ILE A 470 -10.15 20.83 -6.13
C ILE A 470 -11.36 21.55 -5.55
N ASP A 471 -11.32 21.83 -4.25
CA ASP A 471 -12.41 22.57 -3.61
C ASP A 471 -12.30 24.10 -3.85
N GLU A 472 -13.30 24.85 -3.40
CA GLU A 472 -13.38 26.29 -3.51
C GLU A 472 -12.23 27.05 -2.80
N PHE A 473 -11.46 26.36 -1.93
CA PHE A 473 -10.31 26.89 -1.20
C PHE A 473 -8.98 26.44 -1.80
N ASN A 474 -9.02 25.86 -3.01
CA ASN A 474 -7.85 25.29 -3.70
C ASN A 474 -7.18 24.14 -2.96
N ASN A 475 -7.92 23.41 -2.10
CA ASN A 475 -7.43 22.18 -1.51
C ASN A 475 -7.65 21.02 -2.48
N LYS A 476 -6.60 20.23 -2.65
CA LYS A 476 -6.60 19.00 -3.48
C LYS A 476 -7.16 17.85 -2.65
N TRP A 477 -8.23 17.22 -3.13
CA TRP A 477 -8.86 16.06 -2.51
C TRP A 477 -8.72 14.84 -3.41
N TYR A 478 -8.20 13.76 -2.84
CA TYR A 478 -8.17 12.45 -3.49
C TYR A 478 -9.40 11.65 -3.07
N HIS A 479 -10.16 11.18 -4.04
CA HIS A 479 -11.30 10.30 -3.92
C HIS A 479 -10.80 8.85 -3.92
N THR A 480 -10.86 8.20 -2.77
CA THR A 480 -10.24 6.87 -2.61
C THR A 480 -11.03 5.76 -3.29
N GLY A 481 -12.30 6.00 -3.56
CA GLY A 481 -13.26 4.97 -3.98
C GLY A 481 -13.56 3.94 -2.89
N ASP A 482 -13.09 4.17 -1.66
CA ASP A 482 -13.38 3.33 -0.49
C ASP A 482 -14.53 3.97 0.31
N ILE A 483 -15.51 3.14 0.67
CA ILE A 483 -16.60 3.51 1.57
C ILE A 483 -16.17 3.21 3.00
N GLY A 484 -16.45 4.13 3.90
CA GLY A 484 -16.14 3.95 5.31
C GLY A 484 -16.82 4.98 6.19
N HIS A 485 -16.46 4.96 7.46
CA HIS A 485 -16.94 5.95 8.43
C HIS A 485 -15.83 6.34 9.41
N LEU A 486 -16.03 7.48 10.07
CA LEU A 486 -15.18 7.93 11.18
C LEU A 486 -15.97 7.86 12.48
N SER A 487 -15.33 7.37 13.54
CA SER A 487 -15.87 7.49 14.89
C SER A 487 -15.67 8.92 15.42
N GLU A 488 -16.38 9.27 16.51
CA GLU A 488 -16.20 10.53 17.24
C GLU A 488 -14.77 10.72 17.77
N ASP A 489 -14.03 9.61 17.94
CA ASP A 489 -12.63 9.59 18.32
C ASP A 489 -11.67 9.80 17.15
N GLY A 490 -12.18 9.93 15.91
CA GLY A 490 -11.38 10.12 14.71
C GLY A 490 -10.72 8.85 14.17
N LEU A 491 -11.17 7.67 14.62
CA LEU A 491 -10.75 6.38 14.07
C LEU A 491 -11.48 6.11 12.76
N ILE A 492 -10.76 5.62 11.76
CA ILE A 492 -11.28 5.29 10.44
C ILE A 492 -11.62 3.80 10.37
N TYR A 493 -12.79 3.49 9.79
CA TYR A 493 -13.25 2.15 9.49
C TYR A 493 -13.55 2.04 7.99
N ILE A 494 -13.05 0.97 7.35
CA ILE A 494 -13.29 0.70 5.94
C ILE A 494 -14.40 -0.31 5.80
N ASP A 495 -15.52 0.13 5.22
CA ASP A 495 -16.72 -0.69 5.06
C ASP A 495 -16.76 -1.40 3.71
N GLY A 496 -16.15 -0.82 2.66
CA GLY A 496 -16.12 -1.42 1.33
C GLY A 496 -15.49 -0.56 0.25
N ARG A 497 -15.78 -0.92 -1.02
CA ARG A 497 -15.38 -0.13 -2.19
C ARG A 497 -16.57 0.22 -3.06
N ILE A 498 -16.60 1.46 -3.59
CA ILE A 498 -17.65 1.94 -4.50
C ILE A 498 -17.79 1.00 -5.70
N LYS A 499 -16.67 0.61 -6.32
CA LYS A 499 -16.66 -0.29 -7.50
C LYS A 499 -17.15 -1.72 -7.21
N GLN A 500 -17.23 -2.13 -5.94
CA GLN A 500 -17.73 -3.43 -5.52
C GLN A 500 -19.20 -3.41 -5.13
N ILE A 501 -19.83 -2.23 -5.02
CA ILE A 501 -21.24 -2.10 -4.74
C ILE A 501 -22.02 -2.86 -5.81
N ILE A 502 -22.94 -3.72 -5.37
CA ILE A 502 -23.82 -4.46 -6.25
C ILE A 502 -25.13 -3.68 -6.39
N MET A 503 -25.37 -3.19 -7.61
CA MET A 503 -26.63 -2.50 -7.93
C MET A 503 -27.69 -3.52 -8.30
N ARG A 504 -28.60 -3.82 -7.38
CA ARG A 504 -29.75 -4.70 -7.62
C ARG A 504 -31.00 -3.86 -7.83
N LYS A 505 -31.51 -3.78 -9.06
CA LYS A 505 -32.54 -2.80 -9.44
C LYS A 505 -32.06 -1.38 -9.07
N ALA A 506 -32.77 -0.69 -8.20
CA ALA A 506 -32.41 0.64 -7.70
C ALA A 506 -31.68 0.63 -6.35
N PHE A 507 -31.34 -0.53 -5.79
CA PHE A 507 -30.77 -0.65 -4.46
C PHE A 507 -29.30 -0.98 -4.48
N LYS A 508 -28.55 -0.33 -3.59
CA LYS A 508 -27.12 -0.58 -3.36
C LYS A 508 -26.94 -1.68 -2.31
N ILE A 509 -26.23 -2.75 -2.68
CA ILE A 509 -25.82 -3.81 -1.76
C ILE A 509 -24.32 -3.67 -1.55
N TYR A 510 -23.90 -3.62 -0.29
CA TYR A 510 -22.50 -3.58 0.10
C TYR A 510 -22.02 -5.02 0.39
N PRO A 511 -21.24 -5.64 -0.49
CA PRO A 511 -20.83 -7.04 -0.36
C PRO A 511 -20.19 -7.38 0.98
N GLN A 512 -19.41 -6.45 1.52
CA GLN A 512 -18.67 -6.65 2.75
C GLN A 512 -19.56 -6.87 3.99
N ILE A 513 -20.78 -6.34 3.99
CA ILE A 513 -21.73 -6.60 5.06
C ILE A 513 -22.11 -8.08 5.04
N ILE A 514 -22.37 -8.61 3.87
CA ILE A 514 -22.73 -10.03 3.67
C ILE A 514 -21.51 -10.91 3.94
N GLU A 515 -20.33 -10.52 3.48
CA GLU A 515 -19.08 -11.24 3.74
C GLU A 515 -18.79 -11.36 5.24
N LYS A 516 -19.02 -10.30 6.03
CA LYS A 516 -18.92 -10.35 7.50
C LYS A 516 -19.85 -11.40 8.11
N ILE A 517 -21.07 -11.54 7.61
CA ILE A 517 -22.01 -12.56 8.07
C ILE A 517 -21.48 -13.95 7.74
N ILE A 518 -21.07 -14.17 6.49
CA ILE A 518 -20.54 -15.46 6.01
C ILE A 518 -19.32 -15.91 6.85
N LEU A 519 -18.39 -14.99 7.13
CA LEU A 519 -17.17 -15.27 7.87
C LEU A 519 -17.38 -15.61 9.34
N LYS A 520 -18.55 -15.29 9.93
CA LYS A 520 -18.91 -15.71 11.29
C LYS A 520 -19.19 -17.21 11.41
N HIS A 521 -19.51 -17.88 10.28
CA HIS A 521 -19.77 -19.31 10.32
C HIS A 521 -18.47 -20.11 10.54
N PRO A 522 -18.39 -21.02 11.54
CA PRO A 522 -17.13 -21.67 11.97
C PRO A 522 -16.47 -22.53 10.90
N ALA A 523 -17.23 -23.05 9.92
CA ALA A 523 -16.68 -23.85 8.82
C ALA A 523 -16.07 -23.02 7.68
N VAL A 524 -16.32 -21.70 7.61
CA VAL A 524 -15.83 -20.85 6.54
C VAL A 524 -14.40 -20.42 6.82
N LYS A 525 -13.55 -20.51 5.77
CA LYS A 525 -12.17 -20.03 5.77
C LYS A 525 -12.05 -18.63 5.19
N SER A 526 -12.68 -18.41 4.03
CA SER A 526 -12.71 -17.11 3.32
C SER A 526 -13.90 -17.05 2.39
N CYS A 527 -14.32 -15.84 2.04
CA CYS A 527 -15.39 -15.63 1.06
C CYS A 527 -15.18 -14.32 0.30
N ALA A 528 -15.87 -14.21 -0.83
CA ALA A 528 -16.03 -12.97 -1.59
C ALA A 528 -17.43 -12.95 -2.20
N VAL A 529 -18.15 -11.84 -2.04
CA VAL A 529 -19.47 -11.63 -2.62
C VAL A 529 -19.33 -10.70 -3.82
N VAL A 530 -19.85 -11.14 -4.97
CA VAL A 530 -19.78 -10.39 -6.23
C VAL A 530 -21.16 -10.20 -6.82
N GLY A 531 -21.33 -9.12 -7.59
CA GLY A 531 -22.53 -8.92 -8.39
C GLY A 531 -22.39 -9.63 -9.73
N VAL A 532 -23.29 -10.55 -10.03
CA VAL A 532 -23.39 -11.20 -11.33
C VAL A 532 -24.47 -10.52 -12.13
N SER A 533 -24.23 -10.29 -13.43
CA SER A 533 -25.22 -9.67 -14.33
C SER A 533 -26.49 -10.51 -14.42
N ASP A 534 -27.66 -9.86 -14.36
CA ASP A 534 -28.98 -10.46 -14.45
C ASP A 534 -29.91 -9.58 -15.31
N GLU A 535 -30.70 -10.19 -16.17
CA GLU A 535 -31.56 -9.47 -17.12
C GLU A 535 -32.72 -8.72 -16.46
N GLU A 536 -33.23 -9.22 -15.30
CA GLU A 536 -34.38 -8.66 -14.61
C GLU A 536 -33.99 -7.69 -13.49
N GLU A 537 -32.85 -7.98 -12.82
CA GLU A 537 -32.47 -7.30 -11.57
C GLU A 537 -31.17 -6.48 -11.73
N PHE A 538 -30.62 -6.38 -12.93
CA PHE A 538 -29.38 -5.71 -13.32
C PHE A 538 -28.13 -6.43 -12.79
N ARG A 539 -27.93 -6.51 -11.47
CA ARG A 539 -26.89 -7.33 -10.83
C ARG A 539 -27.46 -8.02 -9.59
N ILE A 540 -27.08 -9.26 -9.39
CA ILE A 540 -27.52 -10.08 -8.27
C ILE A 540 -26.34 -10.54 -7.42
N PRO A 541 -26.46 -10.58 -6.08
CA PRO A 541 -25.36 -10.98 -5.20
C PRO A 541 -25.13 -12.48 -5.22
N VAL A 542 -23.89 -12.89 -5.45
CA VAL A 542 -23.44 -14.29 -5.43
C VAL A 542 -22.25 -14.43 -4.49
N ALA A 543 -22.35 -15.33 -3.51
CA ALA A 543 -21.30 -15.62 -2.56
C ALA A 543 -20.37 -16.72 -3.09
N ASN A 544 -19.07 -16.44 -3.11
CA ASN A 544 -18.03 -17.41 -3.40
C ASN A 544 -17.31 -17.75 -2.10
N ILE A 545 -17.47 -18.98 -1.62
CA ILE A 545 -17.10 -19.41 -0.28
C ILE A 545 -16.02 -20.49 -0.36
N VAL A 546 -14.98 -20.37 0.45
CA VAL A 546 -13.97 -21.40 0.67
C VAL A 546 -14.13 -21.93 2.09
N LEU A 547 -14.38 -23.22 2.22
CA LEU A 547 -14.48 -23.90 3.51
C LEU A 547 -13.09 -24.18 4.09
N LYS A 548 -13.02 -24.37 5.41
CA LYS A 548 -11.82 -24.90 6.06
C LYS A 548 -11.52 -26.32 5.56
N PRO A 549 -10.23 -26.74 5.53
CA PRO A 549 -9.83 -28.03 4.92
C PRO A 549 -10.64 -29.25 5.37
N ASN A 550 -10.98 -29.29 6.64
CA ASN A 550 -11.75 -30.42 7.24
C ASN A 550 -13.20 -30.52 6.75
N PHE A 551 -13.71 -29.50 6.05
CA PHE A 551 -15.08 -29.40 5.59
C PHE A 551 -15.22 -29.33 4.08
N LEU A 552 -14.10 -29.36 3.33
CA LEU A 552 -14.11 -29.29 1.86
C LEU A 552 -14.95 -30.45 1.27
N GLY A 553 -15.88 -30.11 0.36
CA GLY A 553 -16.74 -31.08 -0.32
C GLY A 553 -17.85 -31.68 0.53
N ASN A 554 -18.01 -31.28 1.79
CA ASN A 554 -19.08 -31.77 2.65
C ASN A 554 -20.40 -30.99 2.37
N LYS A 555 -21.34 -31.65 1.71
CA LYS A 555 -22.61 -31.05 1.29
C LYS A 555 -23.53 -30.66 2.45
N GLU A 556 -23.46 -31.34 3.58
CA GLU A 556 -24.23 -30.98 4.78
C GLU A 556 -23.70 -29.66 5.38
N ILE A 557 -22.38 -29.50 5.42
CA ILE A 557 -21.74 -28.25 5.89
C ILE A 557 -22.02 -27.12 4.90
N GLU A 558 -21.92 -27.36 3.58
CA GLU A 558 -22.30 -26.35 2.58
C GLU A 558 -23.75 -25.87 2.80
N LYS A 559 -24.69 -26.79 3.03
CA LYS A 559 -26.09 -26.46 3.36
C LYS A 559 -26.19 -25.69 4.67
N SER A 560 -25.48 -26.11 5.71
CA SER A 560 -25.46 -25.41 7.01
C SER A 560 -25.00 -23.95 6.86
N VAL A 561 -23.97 -23.69 6.05
CA VAL A 561 -23.50 -22.32 5.77
C VAL A 561 -24.58 -21.52 5.06
N ILE A 562 -25.23 -22.09 4.05
CA ILE A 562 -26.29 -21.42 3.30
C ILE A 562 -27.44 -21.05 4.24
N ASP A 563 -27.94 -22.02 5.01
CA ASP A 563 -29.06 -21.82 5.93
C ASP A 563 -28.75 -20.78 7.00
N TYR A 564 -27.51 -20.78 7.52
CA TYR A 564 -27.01 -19.78 8.48
C TYR A 564 -27.03 -18.37 7.88
N VAL A 565 -26.47 -18.20 6.68
CA VAL A 565 -26.35 -16.90 6.01
C VAL A 565 -27.73 -16.36 5.63
N ASP A 566 -28.58 -17.20 5.03
CA ASP A 566 -29.93 -16.81 4.62
C ASP A 566 -30.77 -16.39 5.83
N ASN A 567 -30.68 -17.10 6.94
CA ASN A 567 -31.44 -16.75 8.17
C ASN A 567 -31.04 -15.36 8.67
N ILE A 568 -29.72 -15.08 8.78
CA ILE A 568 -29.26 -13.78 9.27
C ILE A 568 -29.62 -12.66 8.28
N ILE A 569 -29.43 -12.87 6.98
CA ILE A 569 -29.77 -11.85 5.97
C ILE A 569 -31.28 -11.55 6.03
N ASN A 570 -32.15 -12.57 6.15
CA ASN A 570 -33.59 -12.37 6.20
C ASN A 570 -34.05 -11.68 7.50
N ASP A 571 -33.32 -11.86 8.60
CA ASP A 571 -33.68 -11.27 9.89
C ASP A 571 -33.10 -9.86 10.06
N GLU A 572 -31.90 -9.59 9.57
CA GLU A 572 -31.12 -8.37 9.86
C GLU A 572 -31.01 -7.39 8.68
N LEU A 573 -31.19 -7.86 7.41
CA LEU A 573 -30.95 -7.04 6.22
C LEU A 573 -32.22 -6.90 5.36
N PRO A 574 -32.32 -5.82 4.56
CA PRO A 574 -33.41 -5.66 3.60
C PRO A 574 -33.47 -6.81 2.57
N GLU A 575 -34.65 -7.12 2.09
CA GLU A 575 -34.94 -8.22 1.14
C GLU A 575 -34.05 -8.18 -0.12
N TYR A 576 -33.71 -6.99 -0.61
CA TYR A 576 -32.82 -6.86 -1.79
C TYR A 576 -31.39 -7.38 -1.55
N CYS A 577 -30.97 -7.58 -0.30
CA CYS A 577 -29.68 -8.20 0.06
C CYS A 577 -29.68 -9.73 -0.05
N SER A 578 -30.85 -10.37 -0.30
CA SER A 578 -30.96 -11.82 -0.39
C SER A 578 -30.06 -12.40 -1.46
N MET A 579 -29.33 -13.48 -1.12
CA MET A 579 -28.36 -14.10 -2.01
C MET A 579 -29.03 -14.81 -3.20
N ALA A 580 -28.57 -14.53 -4.40
CA ALA A 580 -29.01 -15.19 -5.62
C ALA A 580 -28.31 -16.54 -5.87
N GLY A 581 -27.11 -16.72 -5.29
CA GLY A 581 -26.35 -17.95 -5.43
C GLY A 581 -25.22 -18.10 -4.43
N TYR A 582 -24.80 -19.34 -4.22
CA TYR A 582 -23.65 -19.72 -3.40
C TYR A 582 -22.76 -20.66 -4.19
N ASN A 583 -21.50 -20.29 -4.33
CA ASN A 583 -20.45 -21.12 -4.93
C ASN A 583 -19.48 -21.55 -3.85
N PHE A 584 -19.21 -22.86 -3.75
CA PHE A 584 -18.17 -23.39 -2.88
C PHE A 584 -16.94 -23.72 -3.72
N LEU A 585 -15.82 -23.04 -3.45
CA LEU A 585 -14.58 -23.10 -4.21
C LEU A 585 -13.47 -23.72 -3.35
N GLU A 586 -12.49 -24.37 -3.99
CA GLU A 586 -11.29 -24.83 -3.31
C GLU A 586 -10.41 -23.66 -2.85
N LYS A 587 -10.34 -22.61 -3.66
CA LYS A 587 -9.64 -21.35 -3.39
C LYS A 587 -10.27 -20.18 -4.14
N LEU A 588 -10.17 -18.98 -3.59
CA LEU A 588 -10.50 -17.76 -4.34
C LEU A 588 -9.42 -17.48 -5.38
N PRO A 589 -9.79 -17.03 -6.60
CA PRO A 589 -8.82 -16.56 -7.59
C PRO A 589 -8.11 -15.31 -7.06
N LEU A 590 -6.80 -15.22 -7.32
CA LEU A 590 -5.97 -14.09 -6.90
C LEU A 590 -5.35 -13.40 -8.11
N THR A 591 -5.15 -12.09 -7.99
CA THR A 591 -4.36 -11.29 -8.92
C THR A 591 -2.86 -11.64 -8.79
N PRO A 592 -1.99 -11.24 -9.74
CA PRO A 592 -0.54 -11.46 -9.66
C PRO A 592 0.13 -10.90 -8.40
N ILE A 593 -0.49 -9.92 -7.74
CA ILE A 593 0.00 -9.32 -6.49
C ILE A 593 -0.66 -9.92 -5.22
N GLY A 594 -1.41 -11.03 -5.37
CA GLY A 594 -2.00 -11.77 -4.27
C GLY A 594 -3.36 -11.29 -3.76
N LYS A 595 -3.98 -10.30 -4.41
CA LYS A 595 -5.34 -9.82 -4.03
C LYS A 595 -6.43 -10.66 -4.68
N VAL A 596 -7.64 -10.71 -4.05
CA VAL A 596 -8.80 -11.39 -4.64
C VAL A 596 -9.13 -10.80 -6.01
N ASP A 597 -9.26 -11.67 -7.01
CA ASP A 597 -9.65 -11.29 -8.37
C ASP A 597 -11.19 -11.31 -8.52
N PHE A 598 -11.81 -10.20 -8.18
CA PHE A 598 -13.25 -10.03 -8.26
C PHE A 598 -13.79 -10.19 -9.69
N LYS A 599 -13.04 -9.76 -10.72
CA LYS A 599 -13.45 -9.94 -12.13
C LYS A 599 -13.54 -11.41 -12.52
N SER A 600 -12.60 -12.22 -12.07
CA SER A 600 -12.65 -13.66 -12.30
C SER A 600 -13.84 -14.29 -11.58
N LEU A 601 -14.16 -13.85 -10.36
CA LEU A 601 -15.34 -14.31 -9.62
C LEU A 601 -16.65 -13.90 -10.29
N GLU A 602 -16.76 -12.69 -10.81
CA GLU A 602 -17.92 -12.23 -11.58
C GLU A 602 -18.15 -13.09 -12.83
N LYS A 603 -17.08 -13.48 -13.53
CA LYS A 603 -17.14 -14.36 -14.71
C LYS A 603 -17.55 -15.80 -14.39
N ILE A 604 -17.21 -16.30 -13.21
CA ILE A 604 -17.66 -17.62 -12.74
C ILE A 604 -19.19 -17.66 -12.66
N GLY A 605 -19.83 -16.54 -12.28
CA GLY A 605 -21.27 -16.46 -12.17
C GLY A 605 -21.82 -17.38 -11.08
N ILE A 606 -22.97 -18.00 -11.31
CA ILE A 606 -23.57 -19.02 -10.43
C ILE A 606 -23.15 -20.39 -10.95
N ILE A 607 -22.38 -21.13 -10.16
CA ILE A 607 -22.03 -22.53 -10.48
C ILE A 607 -23.32 -23.35 -10.51
N ASN A 608 -23.55 -24.10 -11.58
CA ASN A 608 -24.78 -24.84 -11.91
C ASN A 608 -25.94 -23.99 -12.51
N GLY A 609 -25.73 -22.70 -12.80
CA GLY A 609 -26.60 -21.88 -13.65
C GLY A 609 -28.03 -21.61 -13.14
N LYS A 610 -28.35 -21.94 -11.90
CA LYS A 610 -29.68 -21.72 -11.33
C LYS A 610 -29.69 -20.58 -10.31
N LYS A 611 -30.32 -19.48 -10.70
CA LYS A 611 -30.69 -18.39 -9.79
C LYS A 611 -31.65 -18.93 -8.71
N ARG A 612 -31.33 -18.66 -7.43
CA ARG A 612 -32.23 -19.03 -6.33
C ARG A 612 -33.48 -18.13 -6.37
N LYS A 613 -34.66 -18.72 -6.17
CA LYS A 613 -35.87 -17.93 -5.99
C LYS A 613 -35.79 -17.20 -4.66
N LEU A 614 -36.15 -15.90 -4.66
CA LEU A 614 -36.27 -15.11 -3.44
C LEU A 614 -37.24 -15.78 -2.48
N VAL A 615 -36.86 -15.97 -1.24
CA VAL A 615 -37.76 -16.34 -0.17
C VAL A 615 -38.52 -15.05 0.16
N LYS A 616 -39.83 -15.02 -0.06
CA LYS A 616 -40.67 -13.86 0.30
C LYS A 616 -40.50 -13.57 1.78
N SER A 617 -40.07 -12.35 2.11
CA SER A 617 -39.96 -11.92 3.50
C SER A 617 -41.33 -11.91 4.18
N LYS A 618 -41.33 -12.13 5.50
CA LYS A 618 -42.56 -12.00 6.33
C LYS A 618 -43.03 -10.55 6.49
N PHE A 619 -42.30 -9.58 5.96
CA PHE A 619 -42.60 -8.15 5.99
C PHE A 619 -43.10 -7.68 4.62
N SER A 620 -44.32 -8.01 4.25
CA SER A 620 -45.07 -7.24 3.26
C SER A 620 -45.66 -6.02 3.98
N ILE A 621 -45.17 -4.84 3.65
CA ILE A 621 -45.85 -3.59 3.99
C ILE A 621 -47.13 -3.55 3.14
N ASN A 622 -48.29 -3.67 3.79
CA ASN A 622 -49.61 -3.35 3.20
C ASN A 622 -49.72 -1.85 2.94
#